data_1f216d0cd42245945797e82b7619213b
#
_entry.id   1f216d0cd42245945797e82b7619213b
#
_cell.length_a   1.000
_cell.length_b   1.000
_cell.length_c   1.000
_cell.angle_alpha   90.00
_cell.angle_beta   90.00
_cell.angle_gamma   90.00
#
_symmetry.space_group_name_H-M   'P 1'
#
loop_
_entity.id
_entity.type
_entity.pdbx_description
1 polymer ?
#
loop_
_entity_poly.entity_id
_entity_poly.type
_entity_poly.pdbx_seq_one_letter_code
_entity_poly.pdbx_strand_id
1 'polypeptide(L)'
;IIGVPLTLLRLEARHEFAVIEMGANGAGEIAVSVAATKPDIALITKASAAHIEGFGYLQGIVLAKGEIIDGLSDKGVAVLNANDPNCQQWVKRAGQRQVRLFSYGNKVPEADYRCSATRLLAGGSVAFTLYTPQGEIDAEIQLLGSHNAENALSAAACALEAGASLDDVRIGLKQATPVPGRLFPSIGREGCRLLDDTYNANPDSFHAAIDVLMAAEGEKVMVAGEMRELGDETESSHRGVGEYAARHGVPLLLALGSDCTAMVEAYLEAGGLRAKHYSDREALEKDCVDLANSETVF
;
A
#
# COMPACT_ATOMS: atom_id res chain seq x y z
N ILE A 1 -9.42 16.33 -7.14
CA ILE A 1 -10.60 17.00 -6.54
C ILE A 1 -11.92 16.45 -7.12
N ILE A 2 -11.98 15.91 -8.33
CA ILE A 2 -13.25 15.50 -8.98
C ILE A 2 -13.81 14.19 -8.38
N GLY A 3 -13.00 13.25 -7.98
CA GLY A 3 -13.42 11.91 -7.53
C GLY A 3 -14.32 11.92 -6.31
N VAL A 4 -13.95 12.67 -5.27
CA VAL A 4 -14.71 12.75 -4.01
C VAL A 4 -16.13 13.30 -4.24
N PRO A 5 -16.34 14.46 -4.91
CA PRO A 5 -17.67 14.95 -5.22
C PRO A 5 -18.51 13.94 -6.03
N LEU A 6 -17.95 13.28 -7.03
CA LEU A 6 -18.67 12.27 -7.80
C LEU A 6 -19.11 11.08 -6.94
N THR A 7 -18.27 10.65 -6.00
CA THR A 7 -18.62 9.58 -5.06
C THR A 7 -19.73 10.03 -4.11
N LEU A 8 -19.65 11.27 -3.58
CA LEU A 8 -20.68 11.83 -2.69
C LEU A 8 -22.03 11.96 -3.39
N LEU A 9 -22.06 12.34 -4.67
CA LEU A 9 -23.30 12.44 -5.46
C LEU A 9 -23.98 11.07 -5.70
N ARG A 10 -23.30 9.95 -5.44
CA ARG A 10 -23.88 8.60 -5.52
C ARG A 10 -24.53 8.16 -4.20
N LEU A 11 -24.42 8.94 -3.13
CA LEU A 11 -25.05 8.62 -1.85
C LEU A 11 -26.56 8.78 -1.95
N GLU A 12 -27.27 7.79 -1.42
CA GLU A 12 -28.72 7.73 -1.34
C GLU A 12 -29.13 7.51 0.12
N ALA A 13 -30.38 7.80 0.48
CA ALA A 13 -30.90 7.65 1.84
C ALA A 13 -30.80 6.21 2.43
N ARG A 14 -30.61 5.22 1.60
CA ARG A 14 -30.42 3.81 2.01
C ARG A 14 -28.99 3.46 2.44
N HIS A 15 -28.02 4.34 2.15
CA HIS A 15 -26.63 4.07 2.52
C HIS A 15 -26.42 4.44 3.98
N GLU A 16 -25.99 3.46 4.78
CA GLU A 16 -25.71 3.63 6.20
C GLU A 16 -24.25 4.06 6.42
N PHE A 17 -23.34 3.63 5.52
CA PHE A 17 -21.91 3.92 5.59
C PHE A 17 -21.40 4.41 4.25
N ALA A 18 -20.41 5.30 4.29
CA ALA A 18 -19.66 5.76 3.13
C ALA A 18 -18.16 5.71 3.43
N VAL A 19 -17.40 5.01 2.60
CA VAL A 19 -15.94 4.97 2.66
C VAL A 19 -15.41 5.80 1.49
N ILE A 20 -14.76 6.91 1.79
CA ILE A 20 -14.31 7.90 0.80
C ILE A 20 -12.80 8.01 0.83
N GLU A 21 -12.14 7.55 -0.23
CA GLU A 21 -10.71 7.77 -0.40
C GLU A 21 -10.45 9.22 -0.87
N MET A 22 -9.48 9.87 -0.22
CA MET A 22 -9.07 11.23 -0.55
C MET A 22 -7.60 11.24 -0.97
N GLY A 23 -7.35 11.43 -2.24
CA GLY A 23 -6.02 11.70 -2.80
C GLY A 23 -5.78 13.19 -2.99
N ALA A 24 -4.51 13.59 -3.03
CA ALA A 24 -4.11 14.96 -3.35
C ALA A 24 -2.77 14.97 -4.08
N ASN A 25 -2.60 15.95 -4.96
CA ASN A 25 -1.35 16.28 -5.62
C ASN A 25 -0.74 17.58 -5.09
N GLY A 26 -1.44 18.29 -4.20
CA GLY A 26 -0.99 19.53 -3.59
C GLY A 26 -1.70 19.87 -2.28
N ALA A 27 -1.15 20.81 -1.54
CA ALA A 27 -1.72 21.30 -0.29
C ALA A 27 -3.12 21.93 -0.49
N GLY A 28 -4.02 21.72 0.47
CA GLY A 28 -5.39 22.24 0.45
C GLY A 28 -6.40 21.36 -0.30
N GLU A 29 -5.99 20.39 -1.11
CA GLU A 29 -6.91 19.55 -1.86
C GLU A 29 -7.70 18.58 -0.96
N ILE A 30 -7.04 18.05 0.08
CA ILE A 30 -7.71 17.23 1.09
C ILE A 30 -8.64 18.10 1.92
N ALA A 31 -8.26 19.33 2.27
CA ALA A 31 -9.13 20.26 2.98
C ALA A 31 -10.45 20.52 2.24
N VAL A 32 -10.41 20.71 0.92
CA VAL A 32 -11.62 20.85 0.09
C VAL A 32 -12.46 19.58 0.12
N SER A 33 -11.84 18.43 -0.04
CA SER A 33 -12.51 17.14 -0.05
C SER A 33 -13.18 16.82 1.28
N VAL A 34 -12.49 17.06 2.38
CA VAL A 34 -12.99 16.79 3.72
C VAL A 34 -14.09 17.74 4.15
N ALA A 35 -14.03 19.02 3.71
CA ALA A 35 -15.10 20.00 3.96
C ALA A 35 -16.43 19.57 3.32
N ALA A 36 -16.37 18.93 2.14
CA ALA A 36 -17.54 18.38 1.48
C ALA A 36 -18.03 17.06 2.12
N THR A 37 -17.11 16.22 2.59
CA THR A 37 -17.41 14.88 3.11
C THR A 37 -17.88 14.91 4.57
N LYS A 38 -17.27 15.76 5.40
CA LYS A 38 -17.52 15.85 6.85
C LYS A 38 -17.48 14.49 7.53
N PRO A 39 -16.32 13.82 7.54
CA PRO A 39 -16.22 12.44 8.02
C PRO A 39 -16.44 12.35 9.54
N ASP A 40 -17.02 11.24 9.99
CA ASP A 40 -17.07 10.88 11.41
C ASP A 40 -15.77 10.20 11.85
N ILE A 41 -15.12 9.46 10.92
CA ILE A 41 -13.86 8.79 11.14
C ILE A 41 -12.90 9.17 10.03
N ALA A 42 -11.69 9.61 10.39
CA ALA A 42 -10.61 9.92 9.46
C ALA A 42 -9.44 8.96 9.67
N LEU A 43 -9.00 8.30 8.59
CA LEU A 43 -7.87 7.38 8.61
C LEU A 43 -6.67 7.99 7.88
N ILE A 44 -5.50 7.95 8.51
CA ILE A 44 -4.22 8.16 7.84
C ILE A 44 -3.40 6.89 7.96
N THR A 45 -3.19 6.21 6.84
CA THR A 45 -2.43 4.95 6.79
C THR A 45 -0.93 5.19 6.87
N LYS A 46 -0.39 6.05 6.01
CA LYS A 46 1.05 6.33 5.91
C LYS A 46 1.30 7.62 5.13
N ALA A 47 2.39 8.30 5.45
CA ALA A 47 3.00 9.32 4.59
C ALA A 47 4.31 8.78 4.02
N SER A 48 4.34 8.49 2.72
CA SER A 48 5.52 8.07 1.98
C SER A 48 5.87 9.08 0.90
N ALA A 49 7.09 8.99 0.40
CA ALA A 49 7.62 9.84 -0.66
C ALA A 49 6.97 9.53 -2.03
N ALA A 50 5.65 9.73 -2.11
CA ALA A 50 4.88 9.64 -3.35
C ALA A 50 4.34 11.03 -3.70
N HIS A 51 4.33 11.39 -4.99
CA HIS A 51 3.87 12.71 -5.46
C HIS A 51 4.69 13.90 -4.91
N ILE A 52 5.99 13.69 -4.63
CA ILE A 52 6.88 14.74 -4.09
C ILE A 52 6.87 15.99 -4.95
N GLU A 53 6.79 15.85 -6.27
CA GLU A 53 6.77 16.97 -7.20
C GLU A 53 5.66 17.98 -6.91
N GLY A 54 4.47 17.51 -6.52
CA GLY A 54 3.32 18.38 -6.19
C GLY A 54 3.38 18.98 -4.79
N PHE A 55 4.08 18.34 -3.86
CA PHE A 55 4.18 18.78 -2.44
C PHE A 55 5.54 19.40 -2.09
N GLY A 56 6.51 19.32 -2.99
CA GLY A 56 7.87 19.83 -2.82
C GLY A 56 8.77 18.94 -1.95
N TYR A 57 8.24 18.32 -0.89
CA TYR A 57 8.99 17.48 0.05
C TYR A 57 8.05 16.66 0.96
N LEU A 58 8.59 15.64 1.62
CA LEU A 58 7.82 14.72 2.48
C LEU A 58 6.97 15.43 3.56
N GLN A 59 7.50 16.49 4.18
CA GLN A 59 6.76 17.24 5.19
C GLN A 59 5.51 17.91 4.60
N GLY A 60 5.52 18.31 3.32
CA GLY A 60 4.35 18.82 2.61
C GLY A 60 3.25 17.77 2.51
N ILE A 61 3.62 16.52 2.20
CA ILE A 61 2.70 15.37 2.17
C ILE A 61 2.11 15.11 3.55
N VAL A 62 2.93 15.13 4.60
CA VAL A 62 2.50 14.93 5.99
C VAL A 62 1.46 15.96 6.41
N LEU A 63 1.69 17.24 6.08
CA LEU A 63 0.79 18.34 6.39
C LEU A 63 -0.53 18.22 5.62
N ALA A 64 -0.46 17.91 4.31
CA ALA A 64 -1.63 17.74 3.46
C ALA A 64 -2.49 16.54 3.89
N LYS A 65 -1.88 15.37 4.17
CA LYS A 65 -2.62 14.22 4.70
C LYS A 65 -3.30 14.56 6.03
N GLY A 66 -2.65 15.35 6.89
CA GLY A 66 -3.22 15.82 8.14
C GLY A 66 -4.48 16.67 7.99
N GLU A 67 -4.72 17.30 6.83
CA GLU A 67 -5.93 18.09 6.55
C GLU A 67 -7.23 17.28 6.73
N ILE A 68 -7.17 15.95 6.56
CA ILE A 68 -8.34 15.09 6.76
C ILE A 68 -8.88 15.16 8.19
N ILE A 69 -8.02 15.41 9.17
CA ILE A 69 -8.37 15.51 10.60
C ILE A 69 -9.18 16.78 10.87
N ASP A 70 -8.90 17.86 10.14
CA ASP A 70 -9.56 19.15 10.38
C ASP A 70 -11.06 19.11 10.11
N GLY A 71 -11.50 18.22 9.22
CA GLY A 71 -12.91 18.05 8.91
C GLY A 71 -13.70 17.18 9.88
N LEU A 72 -13.03 16.54 10.86
CA LEU A 72 -13.70 15.79 11.90
C LEU A 72 -14.51 16.73 12.82
N SER A 73 -15.69 16.30 13.20
CA SER A 73 -16.44 16.95 14.29
C SER A 73 -15.72 16.77 15.63
N ASP A 74 -16.17 17.47 16.67
CA ASP A 74 -15.62 17.33 18.04
C ASP A 74 -15.78 15.90 18.61
N LYS A 75 -16.72 15.13 18.07
CA LYS A 75 -16.94 13.71 18.42
C LYS A 75 -16.28 12.75 17.44
N GLY A 76 -15.66 13.26 16.38
CA GLY A 76 -15.02 12.45 15.35
C GLY A 76 -13.77 11.76 15.83
N VAL A 77 -13.43 10.66 15.19
CA VAL A 77 -12.29 9.80 15.55
C VAL A 77 -11.21 9.87 14.49
N ALA A 78 -9.98 10.19 14.90
CA ALA A 78 -8.80 10.07 14.06
C ALA A 78 -8.12 8.72 14.29
N VAL A 79 -8.10 7.85 13.27
CA VAL A 79 -7.41 6.55 13.27
C VAL A 79 -6.05 6.73 12.62
N LEU A 80 -4.97 6.58 13.39
CA LEU A 80 -3.62 6.96 12.98
C LEU A 80 -2.62 5.82 13.12
N ASN A 81 -1.73 5.71 12.14
CA ASN A 81 -0.66 4.71 12.15
C ASN A 81 0.44 5.09 13.13
N ALA A 82 0.54 4.37 14.25
CA ALA A 82 1.58 4.58 15.25
C ALA A 82 2.99 4.19 14.76
N ASN A 83 3.10 3.39 13.70
CA ASN A 83 4.37 3.03 13.10
C ASN A 83 4.93 4.13 12.17
N ASP A 84 4.09 5.09 11.74
CA ASP A 84 4.55 6.21 10.92
C ASP A 84 5.35 7.21 11.79
N PRO A 85 6.56 7.60 11.37
CA PRO A 85 7.39 8.54 12.13
C PRO A 85 6.73 9.92 12.33
N ASN A 86 5.74 10.26 11.48
CA ASN A 86 5.03 11.53 11.56
C ASN A 86 3.74 11.45 12.40
N CYS A 87 3.38 10.28 12.94
CA CYS A 87 2.15 10.06 13.70
C CYS A 87 1.90 11.12 14.77
N GLN A 88 2.93 11.52 15.51
CA GLN A 88 2.83 12.51 16.59
C GLN A 88 2.41 13.91 16.10
N GLN A 89 2.68 14.26 14.85
CA GLN A 89 2.23 15.52 14.27
C GLN A 89 0.70 15.48 14.06
N TRP A 90 0.18 14.35 13.60
CA TRP A 90 -1.26 14.15 13.40
C TRP A 90 -2.00 14.05 14.73
N VAL A 91 -1.42 13.39 15.74
CA VAL A 91 -1.98 13.37 17.10
C VAL A 91 -2.11 14.79 17.65
N LYS A 92 -1.09 15.63 17.50
CA LYS A 92 -1.14 17.05 17.91
C LYS A 92 -2.23 17.82 17.13
N ARG A 93 -2.36 17.54 15.81
CA ARG A 93 -3.38 18.19 14.97
C ARG A 93 -4.81 17.79 15.36
N ALA A 94 -5.01 16.57 15.83
CA ALA A 94 -6.31 16.11 16.31
C ALA A 94 -6.81 16.91 17.52
N GLY A 95 -5.91 17.47 18.34
CA GLY A 95 -6.25 18.34 19.46
C GLY A 95 -7.08 17.63 20.52
N GLN A 96 -8.34 18.03 20.71
CA GLN A 96 -9.27 17.43 21.67
C GLN A 96 -10.14 16.31 21.08
N ARG A 97 -10.02 16.03 19.79
CA ARG A 97 -10.75 14.93 19.14
C ARG A 97 -10.26 13.57 19.62
N GLN A 98 -11.08 12.57 19.48
CA GLN A 98 -10.67 11.21 19.81
C GLN A 98 -9.59 10.73 18.85
N VAL A 99 -8.55 10.11 19.39
CA VAL A 99 -7.47 9.49 18.61
C VAL A 99 -7.44 8.00 18.92
N ARG A 100 -7.34 7.18 17.89
CA ARG A 100 -7.07 5.75 17.95
C ARG A 100 -5.79 5.44 17.21
N LEU A 101 -4.89 4.78 17.87
CA LEU A 101 -3.62 4.36 17.28
C LEU A 101 -3.69 2.91 16.84
N PHE A 102 -3.20 2.61 15.63
CA PHE A 102 -2.98 1.23 15.21
C PHE A 102 -1.49 0.97 14.97
N SER A 103 -1.06 -0.26 15.25
CA SER A 103 0.34 -0.68 15.09
C SER A 103 0.44 -2.10 14.58
N TYR A 104 1.14 -2.27 13.46
CA TYR A 104 1.48 -3.56 12.90
C TYR A 104 2.73 -4.16 13.57
N GLY A 105 2.71 -5.48 13.83
CA GLY A 105 3.85 -6.23 14.33
C GLY A 105 4.25 -5.91 15.77
N ASN A 106 3.33 -5.43 16.60
CA ASN A 106 3.55 -5.04 18.00
C ASN A 106 4.70 -4.02 18.22
N LYS A 107 5.00 -3.22 17.20
CA LYS A 107 6.07 -2.20 17.30
C LYS A 107 5.74 -1.10 18.30
N VAL A 108 4.46 -0.80 18.52
CA VAL A 108 3.95 0.12 19.53
C VAL A 108 2.92 -0.62 20.39
N PRO A 109 3.35 -1.22 21.52
CA PRO A 109 2.48 -2.06 22.37
C PRO A 109 1.28 -1.31 22.98
N GLU A 110 1.39 0.01 23.11
CA GLU A 110 0.34 0.88 23.69
C GLU A 110 -0.73 1.30 22.66
N ALA A 111 -0.58 0.93 21.38
CA ALA A 111 -1.58 1.23 20.37
C ALA A 111 -2.90 0.52 20.69
N ASP A 112 -4.03 1.22 20.44
CA ASP A 112 -5.38 0.69 20.70
C ASP A 112 -5.68 -0.55 19.85
N TYR A 113 -5.22 -0.54 18.61
CA TYR A 113 -5.40 -1.62 17.64
C TYR A 113 -4.04 -2.17 17.24
N ARG A 114 -3.84 -3.47 17.34
CA ARG A 114 -2.57 -4.12 16.97
C ARG A 114 -2.84 -5.40 16.20
N CYS A 115 -1.87 -5.84 15.41
CA CYS A 115 -1.90 -7.19 14.88
C CYS A 115 -0.58 -7.91 15.13
N SER A 116 -0.66 -9.22 15.23
CA SER A 116 0.50 -10.11 15.31
C SER A 116 1.30 -10.08 14.00
N ALA A 117 2.49 -10.70 14.00
CA ALA A 117 3.17 -11.04 12.76
C ALA A 117 2.27 -11.92 11.88
N THR A 118 2.35 -11.70 10.58
CA THR A 118 1.59 -12.47 9.60
C THR A 118 2.15 -13.88 9.43
N ARG A 119 1.27 -14.83 9.10
CA ARG A 119 1.60 -16.19 8.72
C ARG A 119 0.96 -16.50 7.37
N LEU A 120 1.79 -16.89 6.41
CA LEU A 120 1.30 -17.35 5.11
C LEU A 120 0.66 -18.73 5.28
N LEU A 121 -0.54 -18.90 4.74
CA LEU A 121 -1.26 -20.16 4.71
C LEU A 121 -1.13 -20.87 3.36
N ALA A 122 -1.41 -22.17 3.35
CA ALA A 122 -1.55 -22.92 2.12
C ALA A 122 -2.64 -22.29 1.24
N GLY A 123 -2.30 -21.98 -0.03
CA GLY A 123 -3.22 -21.26 -0.93
C GLY A 123 -2.98 -19.75 -1.05
N GLY A 124 -1.99 -19.21 -0.30
CA GLY A 124 -1.54 -17.81 -0.46
C GLY A 124 -2.27 -16.79 0.39
N SER A 125 -3.27 -17.19 1.18
CA SER A 125 -3.90 -16.29 2.17
C SER A 125 -2.96 -15.97 3.33
N VAL A 126 -3.21 -14.86 4.00
CA VAL A 126 -2.41 -14.37 5.13
C VAL A 126 -3.26 -14.37 6.39
N ALA A 127 -2.80 -15.07 7.43
CA ALA A 127 -3.45 -15.10 8.74
C ALA A 127 -2.67 -14.29 9.78
N PHE A 128 -3.39 -13.65 10.68
CA PHE A 128 -2.85 -12.88 11.80
C PHE A 128 -3.91 -12.73 12.90
N THR A 129 -3.49 -12.41 14.11
CA THR A 129 -4.40 -12.07 15.21
C THR A 129 -4.52 -10.56 15.34
N LEU A 130 -5.76 -10.06 15.40
CA LEU A 130 -6.06 -8.66 15.74
C LEU A 130 -6.32 -8.54 17.23
N TYR A 131 -5.69 -7.56 17.86
CA TYR A 131 -5.90 -7.13 19.24
C TYR A 131 -6.59 -5.78 19.22
N THR A 132 -7.76 -5.69 19.83
CA THR A 132 -8.61 -4.49 19.79
C THR A 132 -9.12 -4.16 21.18
N PRO A 133 -9.65 -2.96 21.44
CA PRO A 133 -10.30 -2.62 22.71
C PRO A 133 -11.50 -3.50 23.04
N GLN A 134 -12.11 -4.17 22.03
CA GLN A 134 -13.28 -5.02 22.19
C GLN A 134 -12.93 -6.50 22.41
N GLY A 135 -11.65 -6.88 22.24
CA GLY A 135 -11.16 -8.26 22.35
C GLY A 135 -10.23 -8.64 21.22
N GLU A 136 -9.95 -9.93 21.10
CA GLU A 136 -9.04 -10.51 20.12
C GLU A 136 -9.81 -11.34 19.10
N ILE A 137 -9.39 -11.31 17.84
CA ILE A 137 -9.90 -12.18 16.77
C ILE A 137 -8.77 -12.68 15.89
N ASP A 138 -8.86 -13.93 15.49
CA ASP A 138 -8.06 -14.47 14.40
C ASP A 138 -8.69 -14.05 13.07
N ALA A 139 -7.88 -13.42 12.24
CA ALA A 139 -8.27 -12.92 10.93
C ALA A 139 -7.47 -13.58 9.81
N GLU A 140 -8.12 -13.70 8.67
CA GLU A 140 -7.55 -14.21 7.43
C GLU A 140 -7.95 -13.28 6.28
N ILE A 141 -6.99 -12.94 5.43
CA ILE A 141 -7.20 -12.18 4.19
C ILE A 141 -6.62 -12.91 3.00
N GLN A 142 -7.26 -12.76 1.84
CA GLN A 142 -6.77 -13.34 0.58
C GLN A 142 -5.88 -12.37 -0.20
N LEU A 143 -5.33 -11.38 0.47
CA LEU A 143 -4.44 -10.37 -0.09
C LEU A 143 -3.00 -10.72 0.26
N LEU A 144 -2.10 -10.67 -0.73
CA LEU A 144 -0.70 -11.02 -0.56
C LEU A 144 0.08 -9.90 0.16
N GLY A 145 1.06 -10.30 0.97
CA GLY A 145 2.02 -9.40 1.61
C GLY A 145 1.61 -8.88 2.99
N SER A 146 2.60 -8.63 3.83
CA SER A 146 2.42 -8.14 5.20
C SER A 146 1.81 -6.74 5.27
N HIS A 147 2.05 -5.90 4.26
CA HIS A 147 1.43 -4.57 4.16
C HIS A 147 -0.10 -4.64 4.07
N ASN A 148 -0.67 -5.70 3.50
CA ASN A 148 -2.12 -5.89 3.49
C ASN A 148 -2.69 -6.28 4.85
N ALA A 149 -1.91 -6.88 5.74
CA ALA A 149 -2.33 -7.05 7.14
C ALA A 149 -2.36 -5.70 7.89
N GLU A 150 -1.44 -4.77 7.59
CA GLU A 150 -1.51 -3.40 8.11
C GLU A 150 -2.74 -2.65 7.59
N ASN A 151 -3.04 -2.78 6.29
CA ASN A 151 -4.27 -2.24 5.70
C ASN A 151 -5.52 -2.85 6.33
N ALA A 152 -5.56 -4.17 6.54
CA ALA A 152 -6.66 -4.87 7.20
C ALA A 152 -6.85 -4.41 8.65
N LEU A 153 -5.76 -4.19 9.40
CA LEU A 153 -5.80 -3.66 10.75
C LEU A 153 -6.41 -2.25 10.78
N SER A 154 -6.00 -1.37 9.87
CA SER A 154 -6.53 -0.02 9.79
C SER A 154 -8.01 0.01 9.39
N ALA A 155 -8.41 -0.87 8.47
CA ALA A 155 -9.81 -1.05 8.08
C ALA A 155 -10.66 -1.59 9.24
N ALA A 156 -10.15 -2.58 9.99
CA ALA A 156 -10.79 -3.12 11.18
C ALA A 156 -10.99 -2.04 12.26
N ALA A 157 -9.96 -1.21 12.51
CA ALA A 157 -10.07 -0.10 13.45
C ALA A 157 -11.19 0.86 13.06
N CYS A 158 -11.24 1.28 11.79
CA CYS A 158 -12.32 2.15 11.30
C CYS A 158 -13.70 1.50 11.40
N ALA A 159 -13.84 0.23 11.07
CA ALA A 159 -15.10 -0.49 11.15
C ALA A 159 -15.61 -0.61 12.60
N LEU A 160 -14.73 -0.92 13.55
CA LEU A 160 -15.06 -1.02 14.97
C LEU A 160 -15.44 0.34 15.57
N GLU A 161 -14.74 1.42 15.19
CA GLU A 161 -15.13 2.79 15.60
C GLU A 161 -16.44 3.24 14.93
N ALA A 162 -16.81 2.66 13.79
CA ALA A 162 -18.11 2.86 13.14
C ALA A 162 -19.23 1.99 13.74
N GLY A 163 -18.93 1.16 14.73
CA GLY A 163 -19.91 0.34 15.45
C GLY A 163 -20.06 -1.10 14.96
N ALA A 164 -19.18 -1.59 14.08
CA ALA A 164 -19.14 -3.00 13.71
C ALA A 164 -18.77 -3.89 14.91
N SER A 165 -19.22 -5.12 14.89
CA SER A 165 -18.78 -6.15 15.84
C SER A 165 -17.47 -6.80 15.39
N LEU A 166 -16.80 -7.52 16.30
CA LEU A 166 -15.61 -8.32 15.95
C LEU A 166 -15.94 -9.39 14.91
N ASP A 167 -17.13 -9.96 14.94
CA ASP A 167 -17.57 -10.93 13.94
C ASP A 167 -17.77 -10.30 12.56
N ASP A 168 -18.34 -9.08 12.48
CA ASP A 168 -18.47 -8.35 11.23
C ASP A 168 -17.09 -8.06 10.60
N VAL A 169 -16.12 -7.67 11.43
CA VAL A 169 -14.73 -7.45 10.99
C VAL A 169 -14.12 -8.74 10.45
N ARG A 170 -14.26 -9.86 11.18
CA ARG A 170 -13.74 -11.17 10.76
C ARG A 170 -14.33 -11.61 9.42
N ILE A 171 -15.64 -11.47 9.25
CA ILE A 171 -16.36 -11.82 8.03
C ILE A 171 -15.92 -10.90 6.87
N GLY A 172 -15.90 -9.60 7.11
CA GLY A 172 -15.53 -8.60 6.09
C GLY A 172 -14.09 -8.77 5.59
N LEU A 173 -13.14 -9.01 6.48
CA LEU A 173 -11.74 -9.25 6.11
C LEU A 173 -11.58 -10.52 5.26
N LYS A 174 -12.30 -11.60 5.63
CA LYS A 174 -12.26 -12.85 4.86
C LYS A 174 -12.86 -12.70 3.45
N GLN A 175 -13.78 -11.77 3.25
CA GLN A 175 -14.41 -11.48 1.96
C GLN A 175 -13.59 -10.51 1.09
N ALA A 176 -12.53 -9.91 1.63
CA ALA A 176 -11.67 -9.02 0.86
C ALA A 176 -10.97 -9.80 -0.26
N THR A 177 -11.17 -9.34 -1.49
CA THR A 177 -10.59 -9.96 -2.69
C THR A 177 -9.49 -9.10 -3.27
N PRO A 178 -8.48 -9.71 -3.93
CA PRO A 178 -7.45 -8.96 -4.63
C PRO A 178 -8.05 -8.00 -5.67
N VAL A 179 -7.45 -6.83 -5.81
CA VAL A 179 -7.85 -5.82 -6.81
C VAL A 179 -6.85 -5.88 -7.97
N PRO A 180 -7.31 -5.91 -9.24
CA PRO A 180 -6.42 -5.86 -10.40
C PRO A 180 -5.42 -4.71 -10.30
N GLY A 181 -4.14 -5.00 -10.61
CA GLY A 181 -3.05 -4.04 -10.50
C GLY A 181 -2.50 -3.83 -9.10
N ARG A 182 -2.93 -4.60 -8.09
CA ARG A 182 -2.41 -4.52 -6.70
C ARG A 182 -2.02 -5.91 -6.20
N LEU A 183 -0.85 -6.36 -6.63
CA LEU A 183 -0.35 -7.73 -6.41
C LEU A 183 -1.41 -8.79 -6.74
N PHE A 184 -2.15 -8.54 -7.83
CA PHE A 184 -3.25 -9.39 -8.27
C PHE A 184 -2.71 -10.70 -8.86
N PRO A 185 -2.98 -11.86 -8.24
CA PRO A 185 -2.49 -13.13 -8.74
C PRO A 185 -3.29 -13.57 -9.97
N SER A 186 -2.60 -13.94 -11.03
CA SER A 186 -3.22 -14.50 -12.23
C SER A 186 -2.31 -15.55 -12.89
N ILE A 187 -2.87 -16.29 -13.84
CA ILE A 187 -2.13 -17.27 -14.63
C ILE A 187 -1.96 -16.72 -16.05
N GLY A 188 -0.74 -16.64 -16.50
CA GLY A 188 -0.37 -16.20 -17.84
C GLY A 188 -0.19 -17.37 -18.81
N ARG A 189 0.50 -17.09 -19.92
CA ARG A 189 0.84 -18.09 -20.94
C ARG A 189 1.71 -19.21 -20.35
N GLU A 190 1.63 -20.40 -20.94
CA GLU A 190 2.38 -21.60 -20.52
C GLU A 190 2.24 -21.96 -19.04
N GLY A 191 1.19 -21.43 -18.37
CA GLY A 191 0.92 -21.67 -16.97
C GLY A 191 1.79 -20.85 -15.99
N CYS A 192 2.55 -19.86 -16.48
CA CYS A 192 3.31 -18.97 -15.59
C CYS A 192 2.37 -18.21 -14.63
N ARG A 193 2.87 -17.91 -13.45
CA ARG A 193 2.16 -17.11 -12.46
C ARG A 193 2.53 -15.64 -12.60
N LEU A 194 1.53 -14.77 -12.54
CA LEU A 194 1.70 -13.32 -12.60
C LEU A 194 1.22 -12.71 -11.28
N LEU A 195 2.01 -11.80 -10.75
CA LEU A 195 1.67 -10.94 -9.61
C LEU A 195 1.57 -9.51 -10.17
N ASP A 196 0.38 -9.15 -10.67
CA ASP A 196 0.14 -7.85 -11.30
C ASP A 196 0.06 -6.74 -10.26
N ASP A 197 1.07 -5.86 -10.21
CA ASP A 197 1.14 -4.66 -9.34
C ASP A 197 1.28 -3.37 -10.16
N THR A 198 0.58 -3.29 -11.29
CA THR A 198 0.75 -2.25 -12.31
C THR A 198 -0.06 -0.96 -12.07
N TYR A 199 -0.86 -0.87 -11.01
CA TYR A 199 -1.72 0.28 -10.76
C TYR A 199 -0.93 1.57 -10.50
N ASN A 200 0.12 1.50 -9.67
CA ASN A 200 1.01 2.61 -9.35
C ASN A 200 2.35 2.08 -8.84
N ALA A 201 3.40 2.88 -8.96
CA ALA A 201 4.75 2.53 -8.54
C ALA A 201 5.38 3.64 -7.70
N ASN A 202 5.94 3.25 -6.55
CA ASN A 202 6.80 4.06 -5.71
C ASN A 202 7.79 3.13 -4.97
N PRO A 203 8.85 3.65 -4.33
CA PRO A 203 9.87 2.80 -3.71
C PRO A 203 9.30 1.80 -2.69
N ASP A 204 8.37 2.23 -1.83
CA ASP A 204 7.78 1.38 -0.81
C ASP A 204 6.92 0.25 -1.41
N SER A 205 6.16 0.54 -2.48
CA SER A 205 5.35 -0.49 -3.16
C SER A 205 6.24 -1.50 -3.88
N PHE A 206 7.33 -1.07 -4.50
CA PHE A 206 8.32 -1.98 -5.08
C PHE A 206 8.94 -2.91 -4.03
N HIS A 207 9.33 -2.38 -2.86
CA HIS A 207 9.86 -3.20 -1.78
C HIS A 207 8.85 -4.26 -1.35
N ALA A 208 7.59 -3.88 -1.16
CA ALA A 208 6.52 -4.82 -0.80
C ALA A 208 6.27 -5.88 -1.88
N ALA A 209 6.31 -5.50 -3.16
CA ALA A 209 6.15 -6.42 -4.28
C ALA A 209 7.32 -7.40 -4.40
N ILE A 210 8.57 -6.92 -4.20
CA ILE A 210 9.76 -7.77 -4.17
C ILE A 210 9.66 -8.79 -3.03
N ASP A 211 9.25 -8.40 -1.83
CA ASP A 211 9.09 -9.31 -0.70
C ASP A 211 8.07 -10.41 -1.01
N VAL A 212 6.95 -10.06 -1.65
CA VAL A 212 5.92 -11.03 -2.07
C VAL A 212 6.44 -11.95 -3.16
N LEU A 213 7.12 -11.40 -4.19
CA LEU A 213 7.72 -12.19 -5.27
C LEU A 213 8.73 -13.18 -4.71
N MET A 214 9.59 -12.75 -3.78
CA MET A 214 10.63 -13.62 -3.20
C MET A 214 10.06 -14.68 -2.27
N ALA A 215 8.89 -14.46 -1.67
CA ALA A 215 8.19 -15.47 -0.87
C ALA A 215 7.45 -16.52 -1.73
N ALA A 216 7.21 -16.24 -3.02
CA ALA A 216 6.55 -17.18 -3.91
C ALA A 216 7.47 -18.38 -4.22
N GLU A 217 6.88 -19.54 -4.53
CA GLU A 217 7.64 -20.70 -5.05
C GLU A 217 7.94 -20.52 -6.54
N GLY A 218 9.00 -21.17 -7.06
CA GLY A 218 9.34 -21.19 -8.48
C GLY A 218 10.43 -20.19 -8.90
N GLU A 219 10.62 -20.03 -10.21
CA GLU A 219 11.61 -19.14 -10.82
C GLU A 219 11.10 -17.70 -10.86
N LYS A 220 11.73 -16.79 -10.14
CA LYS A 220 11.30 -15.40 -10.01
C LYS A 220 11.88 -14.53 -11.11
N VAL A 221 11.03 -13.73 -11.72
CA VAL A 221 11.41 -12.68 -12.67
C VAL A 221 10.74 -11.39 -12.26
N MET A 222 11.51 -10.38 -11.90
CA MET A 222 10.98 -9.05 -11.64
C MET A 222 10.89 -8.27 -12.96
N VAL A 223 9.70 -7.81 -13.31
CA VAL A 223 9.47 -6.91 -14.44
C VAL A 223 9.10 -5.54 -13.90
N ALA A 224 9.94 -4.54 -14.14
CA ALA A 224 9.79 -3.20 -13.58
C ALA A 224 9.57 -2.13 -14.66
N GLY A 225 8.68 -1.19 -14.38
CA GLY A 225 8.54 0.05 -15.11
C GLY A 225 9.02 1.26 -14.29
N GLU A 226 8.94 2.44 -14.89
CA GLU A 226 9.36 3.68 -14.26
C GLU A 226 8.44 4.10 -13.11
N MET A 227 9.02 4.64 -12.06
CA MET A 227 8.31 5.39 -11.02
C MET A 227 8.21 6.85 -11.43
N ARG A 228 7.01 7.43 -11.36
CA ARG A 228 6.74 8.80 -11.77
C ARG A 228 6.54 9.74 -10.59
N GLU A 229 6.57 11.05 -10.86
CA GLU A 229 6.26 12.10 -9.88
C GLU A 229 7.22 12.15 -8.67
N LEU A 230 8.47 11.72 -8.87
CA LEU A 230 9.51 11.73 -7.84
C LEU A 230 10.39 12.99 -7.87
N GLY A 231 10.29 13.83 -8.91
CA GLY A 231 11.10 15.05 -9.04
C GLY A 231 12.59 14.75 -8.98
N ASP A 232 13.32 15.50 -8.18
CA ASP A 232 14.79 15.36 -8.02
C ASP A 232 15.20 14.01 -7.40
N GLU A 233 14.27 13.25 -6.81
CA GLU A 233 14.55 11.94 -6.22
C GLU A 233 14.37 10.78 -7.22
N THR A 234 14.09 11.04 -8.51
CA THR A 234 13.84 10.01 -9.52
C THR A 234 14.99 9.01 -9.60
N GLU A 235 16.22 9.47 -9.82
CA GLU A 235 17.38 8.59 -9.97
C GLU A 235 17.68 7.82 -8.68
N SER A 236 17.71 8.51 -7.52
CA SER A 236 18.02 7.89 -6.23
C SER A 236 16.98 6.83 -5.84
N SER A 237 15.71 7.07 -6.15
CA SER A 237 14.61 6.13 -5.89
C SER A 237 14.73 4.87 -6.76
N HIS A 238 15.00 5.02 -8.05
CA HIS A 238 15.22 3.88 -8.95
C HIS A 238 16.46 3.06 -8.53
N ARG A 239 17.56 3.72 -8.18
CA ARG A 239 18.74 3.05 -7.63
C ARG A 239 18.41 2.26 -6.36
N GLY A 240 17.68 2.87 -5.42
CA GLY A 240 17.26 2.23 -4.17
C GLY A 240 16.46 0.94 -4.39
N VAL A 241 15.55 0.94 -5.36
CA VAL A 241 14.78 -0.28 -5.72
C VAL A 241 15.70 -1.34 -6.32
N GLY A 242 16.63 -0.98 -7.19
CA GLY A 242 17.63 -1.91 -7.76
C GLY A 242 18.49 -2.56 -6.67
N GLU A 243 19.04 -1.76 -5.76
CA GLU A 243 19.79 -2.26 -4.61
C GLU A 243 18.96 -3.20 -3.72
N TYR A 244 17.71 -2.83 -3.45
CA TYR A 244 16.80 -3.64 -2.65
C TYR A 244 16.56 -5.00 -3.31
N ALA A 245 16.27 -5.02 -4.62
CA ALA A 245 16.06 -6.25 -5.39
C ALA A 245 17.29 -7.18 -5.34
N ALA A 246 18.49 -6.60 -5.50
CA ALA A 246 19.74 -7.40 -5.42
C ALA A 246 19.96 -7.99 -4.01
N ARG A 247 19.79 -7.17 -2.96
CA ARG A 247 19.96 -7.62 -1.56
C ARG A 247 18.97 -8.71 -1.14
N HIS A 248 17.77 -8.70 -1.75
CA HIS A 248 16.73 -9.72 -1.50
C HIS A 248 16.84 -10.92 -2.43
N GLY A 249 17.85 -10.95 -3.31
CA GLY A 249 18.18 -12.10 -4.12
C GLY A 249 17.28 -12.32 -5.34
N VAL A 250 16.64 -11.27 -5.86
CA VAL A 250 15.89 -11.34 -7.13
C VAL A 250 16.83 -11.91 -8.21
N PRO A 251 16.51 -13.04 -8.84
CA PRO A 251 17.47 -13.70 -9.74
C PRO A 251 17.54 -13.08 -11.13
N LEU A 252 16.48 -12.40 -11.58
CA LEU A 252 16.41 -11.73 -12.87
C LEU A 252 15.54 -10.46 -12.77
N LEU A 253 16.14 -9.33 -13.17
CA LEU A 253 15.46 -8.03 -13.29
C LEU A 253 15.34 -7.64 -14.77
N LEU A 254 14.12 -7.45 -15.25
CA LEU A 254 13.80 -6.89 -16.57
C LEU A 254 13.17 -5.51 -16.35
N ALA A 255 13.76 -4.45 -16.90
CA ALA A 255 13.32 -3.11 -16.59
C ALA A 255 13.11 -2.26 -17.86
N LEU A 256 11.97 -1.59 -17.95
CA LEU A 256 11.55 -0.78 -19.11
C LEU A 256 11.50 0.70 -18.74
N GLY A 257 12.08 1.52 -19.57
CA GLY A 257 12.04 2.97 -19.47
C GLY A 257 13.39 3.59 -19.12
N SER A 258 13.58 4.86 -19.46
CA SER A 258 14.86 5.55 -19.33
C SER A 258 15.36 5.64 -17.89
N ASP A 259 14.45 5.91 -16.95
CA ASP A 259 14.76 6.06 -15.52
C ASP A 259 15.13 4.72 -14.88
N CYS A 260 14.66 3.60 -15.46
CA CYS A 260 15.02 2.25 -15.01
C CYS A 260 16.47 1.87 -15.31
N THR A 261 17.23 2.66 -16.12
CA THR A 261 18.66 2.46 -16.29
C THR A 261 19.39 2.48 -14.95
N ALA A 262 19.09 3.49 -14.12
CA ALA A 262 19.67 3.62 -12.78
C ALA A 262 19.32 2.45 -11.85
N MET A 263 18.12 1.88 -11.99
CA MET A 263 17.69 0.68 -11.25
C MET A 263 18.52 -0.55 -11.63
N VAL A 264 18.73 -0.77 -12.94
CA VAL A 264 19.51 -1.90 -13.45
C VAL A 264 20.97 -1.79 -13.05
N GLU A 265 21.59 -0.62 -13.18
CA GLU A 265 22.96 -0.36 -12.76
C GLU A 265 23.16 -0.65 -11.28
N ALA A 266 22.32 -0.04 -10.42
CA ALA A 266 22.39 -0.26 -8.97
C ALA A 266 22.14 -1.71 -8.56
N TYR A 267 21.25 -2.42 -9.24
CA TYR A 267 21.02 -3.85 -9.02
C TYR A 267 22.30 -4.67 -9.28
N LEU A 268 23.00 -4.41 -10.41
CA LEU A 268 24.24 -5.12 -10.75
C LEU A 268 25.40 -4.72 -9.82
N GLU A 269 25.52 -3.43 -9.48
CA GLU A 269 26.53 -2.93 -8.52
C GLU A 269 26.38 -3.56 -7.13
N ALA A 270 25.14 -3.80 -6.71
CA ALA A 270 24.81 -4.43 -5.42
C ALA A 270 24.95 -5.98 -5.44
N GLY A 271 25.42 -6.56 -6.53
CA GLY A 271 25.67 -7.99 -6.67
C GLY A 271 24.50 -8.81 -7.23
N GLY A 272 23.53 -8.14 -7.86
CA GLY A 272 22.44 -8.80 -8.58
C GLY A 272 22.96 -9.69 -9.72
N LEU A 273 22.28 -10.82 -9.96
CA LEU A 273 22.80 -11.87 -10.84
C LEU A 273 22.63 -11.55 -12.32
N ARG A 274 21.42 -11.18 -12.74
CA ARG A 274 21.07 -10.91 -14.14
C ARG A 274 20.09 -9.78 -14.22
N ALA A 275 20.37 -8.81 -15.09
CA ALA A 275 19.41 -7.74 -15.38
C ALA A 275 19.47 -7.37 -16.88
N LYS A 276 18.36 -6.88 -17.38
CA LYS A 276 18.29 -6.34 -18.75
C LYS A 276 17.40 -5.09 -18.77
N HIS A 277 17.94 -4.03 -19.35
CA HIS A 277 17.21 -2.79 -19.60
C HIS A 277 16.61 -2.80 -21.00
N TYR A 278 15.40 -2.25 -21.13
CA TYR A 278 14.67 -2.11 -22.39
C TYR A 278 14.24 -0.66 -22.58
N SER A 279 14.41 -0.18 -23.80
CA SER A 279 13.78 1.07 -24.29
C SER A 279 12.52 0.80 -25.11
N ASP A 280 12.29 -0.47 -25.47
CA ASP A 280 11.18 -0.92 -26.29
C ASP A 280 10.35 -2.00 -25.57
N ARG A 281 9.04 -1.77 -25.52
CA ARG A 281 8.09 -2.65 -24.86
C ARG A 281 7.96 -4.01 -25.55
N GLU A 282 7.97 -4.04 -26.89
CA GLU A 282 7.80 -5.28 -27.66
C GLU A 282 8.97 -6.25 -27.41
N ALA A 283 10.19 -5.70 -27.26
CA ALA A 283 11.38 -6.48 -26.94
C ALA A 283 11.30 -7.07 -25.53
N LEU A 284 10.80 -6.31 -24.53
CA LEU A 284 10.54 -6.82 -23.18
C LEU A 284 9.48 -7.92 -23.19
N GLU A 285 8.34 -7.69 -23.84
CA GLU A 285 7.25 -8.66 -23.92
C GLU A 285 7.70 -9.98 -24.56
N LYS A 286 8.52 -9.91 -25.61
CA LYS A 286 9.11 -11.09 -26.24
C LYS A 286 9.95 -11.90 -25.23
N ASP A 287 10.85 -11.25 -24.54
CA ASP A 287 11.72 -11.95 -23.58
C ASP A 287 10.89 -12.53 -22.42
N CYS A 288 9.83 -11.84 -21.95
CA CYS A 288 8.92 -12.39 -20.95
C CYS A 288 8.19 -13.65 -21.46
N VAL A 289 7.75 -13.64 -22.73
CA VAL A 289 7.11 -14.83 -23.35
C VAL A 289 8.09 -15.99 -23.45
N ASP A 290 9.34 -15.73 -23.85
CA ASP A 290 10.38 -16.76 -23.98
C ASP A 290 10.78 -17.37 -22.61
N LEU A 291 10.62 -16.63 -21.51
CA LEU A 291 10.87 -17.10 -20.14
C LEU A 291 9.66 -17.78 -19.50
N ALA A 292 8.46 -17.60 -20.05
CA ALA A 292 7.24 -18.07 -19.42
C ALA A 292 7.12 -19.59 -19.48
N ASN A 293 6.95 -20.21 -18.30
CA ASN A 293 6.62 -21.63 -18.13
C ASN A 293 5.90 -21.82 -16.78
N SER A 294 5.44 -23.04 -16.48
CA SER A 294 4.67 -23.32 -15.25
C SER A 294 5.44 -23.08 -13.93
N GLU A 295 6.76 -23.00 -13.98
CA GLU A 295 7.61 -22.70 -12.81
C GLU A 295 7.90 -21.20 -12.66
N THR A 296 7.66 -20.39 -13.70
CA THR A 296 7.98 -18.96 -13.69
C THR A 296 6.94 -18.13 -12.92
N VAL A 297 7.44 -17.19 -12.12
CA VAL A 297 6.63 -16.17 -11.42
C VAL A 297 7.13 -14.79 -11.82
N PHE A 298 6.26 -13.98 -12.41
CA PHE A 298 6.53 -12.59 -12.75
C PHE A 298 5.88 -11.64 -11.76
#